data_a79c2ac374c9d65f59c51df1f6c9e3f7
#
_entry.id   a79c2ac374c9d65f59c51df1f6c9e3f7
#
_cell.length_a   1.000
_cell.length_b   1.000
_cell.length_c   1.000
_cell.angle_alpha   90.00
_cell.angle_beta   90.00
_cell.angle_gamma   90.00
#
_symmetry.space_group_name_H-M   'P 1'
#
loop_
_entity.id
_entity.type
_entity.pdbx_description
1 polymer ?
#
loop_
_entity_poly.entity_id
_entity_poly.type
_entity_poly.pdbx_seq_one_letter_code
_entity_poly.pdbx_strand_id
1 'polypeptide(L)'
;MNADTFQRITTRNDIARDIIAGFASVTPTLTGVFRLVDSALADVPAVLADLGRVRAELEAVRLDRANLLAAIRACLAADADAEDDPLGYLRAELGTTSTPATDTRRRP
;
A
#
# COMPACT_ATOMS: atom_id res chain seq x y z
N MET A 1 -6.07 6.88 7.54
CA MET A 1 -5.05 7.93 7.72
C MET A 1 -4.81 8.59 6.37
N ASN A 2 -4.91 9.90 6.26
CA ASN A 2 -4.72 10.63 5.02
C ASN A 2 -3.30 11.21 4.91
N ALA A 3 -2.97 11.83 3.77
CA ALA A 3 -1.65 12.40 3.51
C ALA A 3 -1.25 13.46 4.55
N ASP A 4 -2.20 14.29 4.99
CA ASP A 4 -1.94 15.32 6.00
C ASP A 4 -1.57 14.73 7.36
N THR A 5 -2.19 13.62 7.73
CA THR A 5 -1.87 12.91 8.98
C THR A 5 -0.47 12.31 8.90
N PHE A 6 -0.10 11.68 7.79
CA PHE A 6 1.25 11.18 7.56
C PHE A 6 2.27 12.30 7.67
N GLN A 7 2.01 13.42 7.03
CA GLN A 7 2.93 14.58 7.04
C GLN A 7 3.10 15.14 8.45
N ARG A 8 2.02 15.23 9.21
CA ARG A 8 2.09 15.70 10.60
C ARG A 8 2.92 14.77 11.48
N ILE A 9 2.74 13.46 11.35
CA ILE A 9 3.52 12.47 12.10
C ILE A 9 5.00 12.57 11.74
N THR A 10 5.32 12.64 10.46
CA THR A 10 6.70 12.79 9.99
C THR A 10 7.34 14.07 10.54
N THR A 11 6.65 15.19 10.46
CA THR A 11 7.15 16.47 10.95
C THR A 11 7.38 16.44 12.47
N ARG A 12 6.44 15.90 13.24
CA ARG A 12 6.61 15.73 14.69
C ARG A 12 7.79 14.84 15.03
N ASN A 13 7.96 13.77 14.30
CA ASN A 13 9.07 12.84 14.51
C ASN A 13 10.40 13.53 14.24
N ASP A 14 10.51 14.29 13.16
CA ASP A 14 11.74 15.02 12.81
C ASP A 14 12.08 16.07 13.87
N ILE A 15 11.09 16.83 14.34
CA ILE A 15 11.26 17.80 15.40
C ILE A 15 11.72 17.12 16.69
N ALA A 16 11.09 16.02 17.07
CA ALA A 16 11.45 15.27 18.27
C ALA A 16 12.89 14.76 18.19
N ARG A 17 13.32 14.26 17.05
CA ARG A 17 14.70 13.79 16.85
C ARG A 17 15.70 14.94 16.97
N ASP A 18 15.39 16.10 16.42
CA ASP A 18 16.25 17.29 16.51
C ASP A 18 16.39 17.75 17.95
N ILE A 19 15.30 17.77 18.72
CA ILE A 19 15.31 18.12 20.13
C ILE A 19 16.17 17.13 20.93
N ILE A 20 15.98 15.84 20.71
CA ILE A 20 16.74 14.79 21.41
C ILE A 20 18.24 14.91 21.08
N ALA A 21 18.58 15.16 19.82
CA ALA A 21 19.98 15.36 19.43
C ALA A 21 20.60 16.59 20.12
N GLY A 22 19.84 17.67 20.24
CA GLY A 22 20.26 18.86 20.96
C GLY A 22 20.51 18.59 22.45
N PHE A 23 19.61 17.89 23.12
CA PHE A 23 19.78 17.50 24.53
C PHE A 23 20.96 16.52 24.71
N ALA A 24 21.13 15.58 23.82
CA ALA A 24 22.23 14.61 23.88
C ALA A 24 23.61 15.28 23.85
N SER A 25 23.75 16.40 23.13
CA SER A 25 25.00 17.13 23.02
C SER A 25 25.36 17.90 24.31
N VAL A 26 24.36 18.31 25.11
CA VAL A 26 24.58 19.06 26.35
C VAL A 26 24.54 18.20 27.62
N THR A 27 24.07 16.96 27.55
CA THR A 27 23.91 16.06 28.69
C THR A 27 24.55 14.69 28.43
N PRO A 28 25.90 14.60 28.44
CA PRO A 28 26.59 13.37 28.11
C PRO A 28 26.26 12.17 28.97
N THR A 29 25.85 12.41 30.24
CA THR A 29 25.49 11.34 31.18
C THR A 29 24.24 10.57 30.78
N LEU A 30 23.38 11.16 29.94
CA LEU A 30 22.15 10.53 29.46
C LEU A 30 22.25 10.06 27.99
N THR A 31 23.47 9.99 27.45
CA THR A 31 23.70 9.63 26.03
C THR A 31 23.07 8.29 25.67
N GLY A 32 23.14 7.28 26.57
CA GLY A 32 22.55 5.97 26.34
C GLY A 32 21.03 6.03 26.21
N VAL A 33 20.38 6.84 27.07
CA VAL A 33 18.92 7.04 27.00
C VAL A 33 18.53 7.76 25.72
N PHE A 34 19.24 8.81 25.37
CA PHE A 34 18.97 9.59 24.17
C PHE A 34 19.18 8.74 22.89
N ARG A 35 20.19 7.88 22.85
CA ARG A 35 20.39 6.95 21.75
C ARG A 35 19.22 5.99 21.59
N LEU A 36 18.73 5.45 22.69
CA LEU A 36 17.59 4.53 22.68
C LEU A 36 16.34 5.22 22.14
N VAL A 37 16.07 6.43 22.61
CA VAL A 37 14.93 7.24 22.16
C VAL A 37 15.07 7.60 20.68
N ASP A 38 16.24 8.04 20.26
CA ASP A 38 16.49 8.37 18.85
C ASP A 38 16.34 7.14 17.94
N SER A 39 16.83 5.98 18.35
CA SER A 39 16.61 4.73 17.62
C SER A 39 15.14 4.39 17.47
N ALA A 40 14.37 4.53 18.54
CA ALA A 40 12.92 4.29 18.50
C ALA A 40 12.23 5.27 17.53
N LEU A 41 12.60 6.54 17.58
CA LEU A 41 12.05 7.55 16.68
C LEU A 41 12.48 7.35 15.22
N ALA A 42 13.67 6.80 15.01
CA ALA A 42 14.17 6.49 13.66
C ALA A 42 13.37 5.38 12.97
N ASP A 43 12.72 4.50 13.74
CA ASP A 43 11.87 3.45 13.20
C ASP A 43 10.54 3.97 12.64
N VAL A 44 10.09 5.14 13.09
CA VAL A 44 8.81 5.72 12.67
C VAL A 44 8.70 5.91 11.16
N PRO A 45 9.69 6.49 10.44
CA PRO A 45 9.61 6.62 8.99
C PRO A 45 9.46 5.28 8.26
N ALA A 46 10.17 4.24 8.72
CA ALA A 46 10.09 2.91 8.13
C ALA A 46 8.69 2.30 8.31
N VAL A 47 8.12 2.41 9.51
CA VAL A 47 6.76 1.93 9.79
C VAL A 47 5.73 2.69 8.96
N LEU A 48 5.88 4.01 8.83
CA LEU A 48 4.99 4.81 8.00
C LEU A 48 5.07 4.42 6.53
N ALA A 49 6.27 4.14 6.01
CA ALA A 49 6.46 3.68 4.65
C ALA A 49 5.79 2.32 4.42
N ASP A 50 5.95 1.39 5.36
CA ASP A 50 5.30 0.08 5.31
C ASP A 50 3.78 0.20 5.35
N LEU A 51 3.25 1.06 6.21
CA LEU A 51 1.82 1.32 6.28
C LEU A 51 1.29 1.89 4.97
N GLY A 52 2.01 2.83 4.37
CA GLY A 52 1.67 3.41 3.07
C GLY A 52 1.60 2.35 1.98
N ARG A 53 2.58 1.44 1.94
CA ARG A 53 2.61 0.33 0.98
C ARG A 53 1.43 -0.62 1.18
N VAL A 54 1.14 -1.03 2.41
CA VAL A 54 0.02 -1.91 2.73
C VAL A 54 -1.31 -1.27 2.34
N ARG A 55 -1.46 0.02 2.56
CA ARG A 55 -2.67 0.75 2.15
C ARG A 55 -2.82 0.79 0.63
N ALA A 56 -1.73 1.01 -0.09
CA ALA A 56 -1.75 0.98 -1.55
C ALA A 56 -2.13 -0.41 -2.08
N GLU A 57 -1.59 -1.47 -1.48
CA GLU A 57 -1.95 -2.85 -1.81
C GLU A 57 -3.43 -3.12 -1.52
N LEU A 58 -3.95 -2.64 -0.40
CA LEU A 58 -5.36 -2.79 -0.04
C LEU A 58 -6.26 -2.09 -1.05
N GLU A 59 -5.92 -0.87 -1.46
CA GLU A 59 -6.69 -0.14 -2.48
C GLU A 59 -6.68 -0.88 -3.82
N ALA A 60 -5.53 -1.44 -4.22
CA ALA A 60 -5.42 -2.23 -5.44
C ALA A 60 -6.33 -3.48 -5.38
N VAL A 61 -6.30 -4.21 -4.25
CA VAL A 61 -7.15 -5.39 -4.05
C VAL A 61 -8.64 -5.02 -4.06
N ARG A 62 -9.00 -3.90 -3.45
CA ARG A 62 -10.39 -3.41 -3.47
C ARG A 62 -10.86 -3.09 -4.87
N LEU A 63 -10.01 -2.46 -5.68
CA LEU A 63 -10.31 -2.15 -7.06
C LEU A 63 -10.48 -3.43 -7.88
N ASP A 64 -9.57 -4.38 -7.74
CA ASP A 64 -9.65 -5.68 -8.42
C ASP A 64 -10.94 -6.42 -8.05
N ARG A 65 -11.30 -6.40 -6.77
CA ARG A 65 -12.56 -6.99 -6.30
C ARG A 65 -13.77 -6.31 -6.94
N ALA A 66 -13.78 -4.99 -6.99
CA ALA A 66 -14.89 -4.24 -7.59
C ALA A 66 -15.01 -4.56 -9.09
N ASN A 67 -13.90 -4.63 -9.80
CA ASN A 67 -13.85 -4.96 -11.21
C ASN A 67 -14.33 -6.39 -11.47
N LEU A 68 -13.91 -7.32 -10.63
CA LEU A 68 -14.33 -8.72 -10.74
C LEU A 68 -15.84 -8.87 -10.47
N LEU A 69 -16.36 -8.19 -9.46
CA LEU A 69 -17.81 -8.19 -9.18
C LEU A 69 -18.60 -7.58 -10.34
N ALA A 70 -18.09 -6.51 -10.95
CA ALA A 70 -18.73 -5.91 -12.12
C ALA A 70 -18.74 -6.87 -13.31
N ALA A 71 -17.64 -7.59 -13.53
CA ALA A 71 -17.55 -8.61 -14.57
C ALA A 71 -18.52 -9.77 -14.35
N ILE A 72 -18.65 -10.24 -13.10
CA ILE A 72 -19.61 -11.28 -12.74
C ILE A 72 -21.05 -10.83 -13.01
N ARG A 73 -21.40 -9.60 -12.61
CA ARG A 73 -22.72 -9.05 -12.87
C ARG A 73 -23.00 -8.90 -14.36
N ALA A 74 -21.99 -8.49 -15.14
CA ALA A 74 -22.10 -8.42 -16.60
C ALA A 74 -22.34 -9.80 -17.22
N CYS A 75 -21.64 -10.83 -16.73
CA CYS A 75 -21.87 -12.21 -17.18
C CYS A 75 -23.29 -12.70 -16.87
N LEU A 76 -23.80 -12.41 -15.68
CA LEU A 76 -25.15 -12.80 -15.29
C LEU A 76 -26.19 -12.08 -16.13
N ALA A 77 -25.99 -10.80 -16.41
CA ALA A 77 -26.89 -10.04 -17.27
C ALA A 77 -26.84 -10.56 -18.71
N ALA A 78 -25.65 -10.85 -19.23
CA ALA A 78 -25.48 -11.41 -20.58
C ALA A 78 -26.15 -12.80 -20.72
N ASP A 79 -26.06 -13.62 -19.70
CA ASP A 79 -26.71 -14.93 -19.68
C ASP A 79 -28.25 -14.76 -19.66
N ALA A 80 -28.76 -13.83 -18.86
CA ALA A 80 -30.19 -13.52 -18.83
C ALA A 80 -30.68 -12.98 -20.14
N ASP A 81 -29.89 -12.22 -20.88
CA ASP A 81 -30.20 -11.67 -22.21
C ASP A 81 -29.91 -12.66 -23.35
N ALA A 82 -29.48 -13.87 -23.04
CA ALA A 82 -29.13 -14.92 -23.99
C ALA A 82 -28.06 -14.48 -25.01
N GLU A 83 -27.06 -13.73 -24.56
CA GLU A 83 -25.91 -13.39 -25.40
C GLU A 83 -25.09 -14.64 -25.77
N ASP A 84 -24.40 -14.59 -26.91
CA ASP A 84 -23.65 -15.74 -27.43
C ASP A 84 -22.47 -16.14 -26.54
N ASP A 85 -21.86 -15.19 -25.85
CA ASP A 85 -20.70 -15.44 -24.98
C ASP A 85 -20.84 -14.71 -23.63
N PRO A 86 -21.69 -15.20 -22.73
CA PRO A 86 -21.90 -14.53 -21.44
C PRO A 86 -20.65 -14.50 -20.56
N LEU A 87 -19.72 -15.41 -20.72
CA LEU A 87 -18.49 -15.47 -19.94
C LEU A 87 -17.37 -14.57 -20.49
N GLY A 88 -17.60 -13.92 -21.62
CA GLY A 88 -16.61 -13.04 -22.25
C GLY A 88 -16.15 -11.92 -21.34
N TYR A 89 -17.05 -11.31 -20.59
CA TYR A 89 -16.74 -10.23 -19.65
C TYR A 89 -15.81 -10.72 -18.54
N LEU A 90 -16.05 -11.92 -18.01
CA LEU A 90 -15.21 -12.50 -16.96
C LEU A 90 -13.83 -12.87 -17.49
N ARG A 91 -13.77 -13.45 -18.68
CA ARG A 91 -12.48 -13.76 -19.33
C ARG A 91 -11.65 -12.52 -19.59
N ALA A 92 -12.30 -11.44 -20.04
CA ALA A 92 -11.63 -10.15 -20.26
C ALA A 92 -11.03 -9.60 -18.95
N GLU A 93 -11.78 -9.65 -17.86
CA GLU A 93 -11.30 -9.18 -16.56
C GLU A 93 -10.14 -10.05 -16.05
N LEU A 94 -10.25 -11.36 -16.13
CA LEU A 94 -9.18 -12.26 -15.72
C LEU A 94 -7.93 -12.11 -16.62
N GLY A 95 -8.10 -11.76 -17.86
CA GLY A 95 -7.00 -11.48 -18.78
C GLY A 95 -6.24 -10.22 -18.41
N THR A 96 -6.92 -9.19 -17.90
CA THR A 96 -6.28 -7.94 -17.46
C THR A 96 -5.56 -8.09 -16.12
N THR A 97 -6.01 -9.01 -15.27
CA THR A 97 -5.36 -9.31 -13.99
C THR A 97 -4.20 -10.28 -14.13
N SER A 98 -4.13 -11.02 -15.25
CA SER A 98 -2.99 -11.89 -15.53
C SER A 98 -1.73 -11.08 -15.77
N THR A 99 -0.74 -11.26 -14.94
CA THR A 99 0.55 -10.58 -15.05
C THR A 99 1.21 -10.90 -16.39
N PRO A 100 1.77 -9.89 -17.08
CA PRO A 100 2.42 -10.10 -18.39
C PRO A 100 3.56 -11.11 -18.40
N ALA A 101 4.03 -11.51 -17.24
CA ALA A 101 5.13 -12.47 -17.10
C ALA A 101 4.82 -13.86 -17.65
N THR A 102 3.55 -14.19 -17.85
CA THR A 102 3.15 -15.49 -18.39
C THR A 102 3.15 -15.54 -19.92
N ASP A 103 3.18 -14.39 -20.55
CA ASP A 103 3.04 -14.33 -22.02
C ASP A 103 4.35 -14.63 -22.75
N THR A 104 5.49 -14.43 -22.10
CA THR A 104 6.81 -14.70 -22.67
C THR A 104 7.13 -16.22 -22.78
N ARG A 105 6.39 -17.07 -22.07
CA ARG A 105 6.61 -18.52 -22.09
C ARG A 105 5.83 -19.27 -23.17
N ARG A 106 4.90 -18.61 -23.84
CA ARG A 106 4.04 -19.22 -24.86
C ARG A 106 4.52 -19.03 -26.30
N ARG A 107 5.59 -18.30 -26.50
CA ARG A 107 6.16 -18.13 -27.82
C ARG A 107 7.12 -19.29 -28.13
N PRO A 108 6.91 -20.00 -29.24
CA PRO A 108 7.87 -20.99 -29.70
C PRO A 108 9.22 -20.35 -30.05
#